data_34451a57b5167c4a7d4ba6e202904acc
#
_entry.id   34451a57b5167c4a7d4ba6e202904acc
#
_cell.length_a   1.000
_cell.length_b   1.000
_cell.length_c   1.000
_cell.angle_alpha   90.00
_cell.angle_beta   90.00
_cell.angle_gamma   90.00
#
_symmetry.space_group_name_H-M   'P 1'
#
loop_
_entity.id
_entity.type
_entity.pdbx_description
1 polymer ?
#
loop_
_entity_poly.entity_id
_entity_poly.type
_entity_poly.pdbx_seq_one_letter_code
_entity_poly.pdbx_strand_id
1 'polypeptide(L)'
;MNYLEKLLSIVVPCYNSQDYMDRCVESLLPGNDRVEILLIDDGSTDRTAEIIDKYERTYPKQIKAVHQENGGHGQAVNTGMYLAKGKYVKVVDSDDWLDLNSYQKVLNFLESLEESNKEIDMLICNYIYDKVELGHKKVIKYRWLPKN
;
A
#
# COMPACT_ATOMS: atom_id res chain seq x y z
N MET A 1 -17.51 -21.75 -0.84
CA MET A 1 -16.39 -21.03 -1.45
C MET A 1 -15.59 -20.39 -0.34
N ASN A 2 -14.38 -20.86 -0.09
CA ASN A 2 -13.47 -20.11 0.77
C ASN A 2 -13.03 -18.87 0.01
N TYR A 3 -13.66 -17.73 0.29
CA TYR A 3 -13.05 -16.46 -0.02
C TYR A 3 -11.79 -16.41 0.83
N LEU A 4 -10.61 -16.49 0.22
CA LEU A 4 -9.35 -16.26 0.90
C LEU A 4 -9.46 -14.90 1.60
N GLU A 5 -9.48 -14.89 2.92
CA GLU A 5 -9.48 -13.64 3.67
C GLU A 5 -8.25 -12.83 3.27
N LYS A 6 -8.44 -11.54 3.07
CA LYS A 6 -7.31 -10.66 2.73
C LYS A 6 -6.36 -10.58 3.91
N LEU A 7 -5.11 -10.84 3.65
CA LEU A 7 -4.04 -10.76 4.67
C LEU A 7 -3.58 -9.32 4.87
N LEU A 8 -3.41 -8.59 3.77
CA LEU A 8 -2.89 -7.22 3.79
C LEU A 8 -3.74 -6.31 2.91
N SER A 9 -4.18 -5.20 3.46
CA SER A 9 -4.73 -4.07 2.72
C SER A 9 -3.67 -2.98 2.58
N ILE A 10 -3.40 -2.55 1.35
CA ILE A 10 -2.53 -1.40 1.09
C ILE A 10 -3.40 -0.23 0.69
N VAL A 11 -3.36 0.83 1.48
CA VAL A 11 -4.08 2.07 1.23
C VAL A 11 -3.14 3.07 0.56
N VAL A 12 -3.53 3.55 -0.60
CA VAL A 12 -2.76 4.55 -1.37
C VAL A 12 -3.60 5.81 -1.53
N PRO A 13 -3.38 6.84 -0.70
CA PRO A 13 -4.03 8.13 -0.89
C PRO A 13 -3.43 8.82 -2.11
N CYS A 14 -4.29 9.29 -3.02
CA CYS A 14 -3.93 9.94 -4.27
C CYS A 14 -4.60 11.30 -4.39
N TYR A 15 -3.83 12.32 -4.67
CA TYR A 15 -4.33 13.64 -5.04
C TYR A 15 -3.40 14.28 -6.07
N ASN A 16 -3.92 14.51 -7.29
CA ASN A 16 -3.14 15.04 -8.41
C ASN A 16 -1.81 14.29 -8.62
N SER A 17 -1.91 12.95 -8.69
CA SER A 17 -0.76 12.02 -8.67
C SER A 17 -0.41 11.45 -10.06
N GLN A 18 -1.02 11.95 -11.14
CA GLN A 18 -0.93 11.39 -12.49
C GLN A 18 0.49 11.15 -12.99
N ASP A 19 1.46 11.97 -12.55
CA ASP A 19 2.82 11.93 -13.09
C ASP A 19 3.74 10.90 -12.41
N TYR A 20 3.32 10.33 -11.28
CA TYR A 20 4.20 9.45 -10.48
C TYR A 20 3.52 8.23 -9.86
N MET A 21 2.18 8.17 -9.80
CA MET A 21 1.49 7.08 -9.12
C MET A 21 1.66 5.71 -9.78
N ASP A 22 1.96 5.65 -11.08
CA ASP A 22 2.17 4.37 -11.78
C ASP A 22 3.27 3.56 -11.14
N ARG A 23 4.40 4.19 -10.79
CA ARG A 23 5.51 3.52 -10.10
C ARG A 23 5.09 2.95 -8.74
N CYS A 24 4.30 3.69 -7.99
CA CYS A 24 3.73 3.22 -6.73
C CYS A 24 2.91 1.96 -6.97
N VAL A 25 1.85 2.07 -7.78
CA VAL A 25 0.88 0.99 -8.01
C VAL A 25 1.57 -0.26 -8.58
N GLU A 26 2.44 -0.11 -9.58
CA GLU A 26 3.18 -1.22 -10.17
C GLU A 26 4.06 -1.95 -9.15
N SER A 27 4.64 -1.25 -8.18
CA SER A 27 5.41 -1.88 -7.10
C SER A 27 4.57 -2.73 -6.16
N LEU A 28 3.27 -2.49 -6.08
CA LEU A 28 2.33 -3.21 -5.23
C LEU A 28 1.70 -4.43 -5.91
N LEU A 29 1.63 -4.45 -7.25
CA LEU A 29 1.02 -5.53 -8.03
C LEU A 29 1.64 -6.93 -7.79
N PRO A 30 2.95 -7.08 -7.50
CA PRO A 30 3.53 -8.38 -7.15
C PRO A 30 3.00 -9.01 -5.86
N GLY A 31 2.08 -8.36 -5.14
CA GLY A 31 1.31 -8.97 -4.07
C GLY A 31 0.47 -10.15 -4.59
N ASN A 32 0.24 -11.15 -3.75
CA ASN A 32 -0.58 -12.30 -4.10
C ASN A 32 -2.08 -11.99 -3.97
N ASP A 33 -2.94 -12.98 -4.24
CA ASP A 33 -4.41 -12.85 -4.18
C ASP A 33 -4.94 -12.47 -2.78
N ARG A 34 -4.12 -12.57 -1.75
CA ARG A 34 -4.45 -12.19 -0.38
C ARG A 34 -4.15 -10.71 -0.06
N VAL A 35 -3.58 -9.98 -1.02
CA VAL A 35 -3.37 -8.54 -0.91
C VAL A 35 -4.48 -7.80 -1.65
N GLU A 36 -5.04 -6.78 -1.02
CA GLU A 36 -5.87 -5.79 -1.71
C GLU A 36 -5.18 -4.43 -1.70
N ILE A 37 -5.40 -3.66 -2.76
CA ILE A 37 -4.87 -2.32 -2.95
C ILE A 37 -6.05 -1.38 -3.08
N LEU A 38 -6.17 -0.43 -2.16
CA LEU A 38 -7.23 0.57 -2.13
C LEU A 38 -6.63 1.89 -2.65
N LEU A 39 -6.95 2.27 -3.87
CA LEU A 39 -6.53 3.54 -4.46
C LEU A 39 -7.60 4.58 -4.14
N ILE A 40 -7.27 5.53 -3.28
CA ILE A 40 -8.20 6.55 -2.78
C ILE A 40 -7.91 7.87 -3.50
N ASP A 41 -8.75 8.22 -4.44
CA ASP A 41 -8.72 9.53 -5.11
C ASP A 41 -9.41 10.57 -4.24
N ASP A 42 -8.65 11.50 -3.72
CA ASP A 42 -9.12 12.59 -2.85
C ASP A 42 -9.53 13.82 -3.67
N GLY A 43 -10.41 13.61 -4.64
CA GLY A 43 -10.96 14.69 -5.47
C GLY A 43 -9.93 15.34 -6.39
N SER A 44 -9.11 14.52 -7.07
CA SER A 44 -8.12 15.02 -8.03
C SER A 44 -8.75 15.80 -9.18
N THR A 45 -8.04 16.80 -9.66
CA THR A 45 -8.45 17.66 -10.79
C THR A 45 -7.67 17.35 -12.08
N ASP A 46 -6.68 16.47 -12.01
CA ASP A 46 -5.90 15.96 -13.11
C ASP A 46 -6.43 14.58 -13.58
N ARG A 47 -5.61 13.78 -14.27
CA ARG A 47 -6.02 12.47 -14.77
C ARG A 47 -5.88 11.34 -13.75
N THR A 48 -5.63 11.63 -12.49
CA THR A 48 -5.46 10.62 -11.44
C THR A 48 -6.67 9.68 -11.34
N ALA A 49 -7.90 10.21 -11.34
CA ALA A 49 -9.12 9.42 -11.28
C ALA A 49 -9.22 8.41 -12.45
N GLU A 50 -8.92 8.86 -13.68
CA GLU A 50 -8.94 8.00 -14.87
C GLU A 50 -7.90 6.86 -14.77
N ILE A 51 -6.72 7.15 -14.24
CA ILE A 51 -5.64 6.18 -14.04
C ILE A 51 -6.05 5.14 -13.00
N ILE A 52 -6.63 5.55 -11.89
CA ILE A 52 -7.16 4.69 -10.84
C ILE A 52 -8.20 3.72 -11.38
N ASP A 53 -9.18 4.24 -12.14
CA ASP A 53 -10.22 3.41 -12.78
C ASP A 53 -9.64 2.41 -13.77
N LYS A 54 -8.61 2.80 -14.52
CA LYS A 54 -7.92 1.88 -15.43
C LYS A 54 -7.24 0.74 -14.67
N TYR A 55 -6.59 1.03 -13.54
CA TYR A 55 -5.99 -0.01 -12.71
C TYR A 55 -7.04 -0.96 -12.14
N GLU A 56 -8.17 -0.47 -11.62
CA GLU A 56 -9.24 -1.35 -11.13
C GLU A 56 -9.79 -2.23 -12.24
N ARG A 57 -10.06 -1.70 -13.43
CA ARG A 57 -10.52 -2.51 -14.58
C ARG A 57 -9.52 -3.57 -15.01
N THR A 58 -8.23 -3.29 -14.89
CA THR A 58 -7.15 -4.21 -15.28
C THR A 58 -6.92 -5.28 -14.22
N TYR A 59 -7.03 -4.93 -12.94
CA TYR A 59 -6.75 -5.81 -11.80
C TYR A 59 -7.92 -5.87 -10.80
N PRO A 60 -9.16 -6.24 -11.24
CA PRO A 60 -10.37 -6.10 -10.43
C PRO A 60 -10.42 -6.98 -9.18
N LYS A 61 -9.58 -8.03 -9.11
CA LYS A 61 -9.48 -8.90 -7.93
C LYS A 61 -8.55 -8.35 -6.85
N GLN A 62 -7.65 -7.43 -7.22
CA GLN A 62 -6.61 -6.93 -6.34
C GLN A 62 -6.77 -5.44 -6.03
N ILE A 63 -7.21 -4.66 -7.01
CA ILE A 63 -7.33 -3.20 -6.88
C ILE A 63 -8.80 -2.80 -6.75
N LYS A 64 -9.04 -1.84 -5.86
CA LYS A 64 -10.30 -1.15 -5.71
C LYS A 64 -10.10 0.36 -5.80
N ALA A 65 -10.82 0.99 -6.72
CA ALA A 65 -10.91 2.44 -6.86
C ALA A 65 -11.94 3.02 -5.88
N VAL A 66 -11.57 4.11 -5.23
CA VAL A 66 -12.46 4.86 -4.34
C VAL A 66 -12.29 6.34 -4.63
N HIS A 67 -13.37 7.02 -5.01
CA HIS A 67 -13.36 8.45 -5.27
C HIS A 67 -14.13 9.17 -4.16
N GLN A 68 -13.57 10.27 -3.67
CA GLN A 68 -14.19 11.11 -2.65
C GLN A 68 -14.01 12.59 -2.98
N GLU A 69 -14.81 13.45 -2.36
CA GLU A 69 -14.54 14.88 -2.34
C GLU A 69 -13.23 15.15 -1.59
N ASN A 70 -12.49 16.16 -2.04
CA ASN A 70 -11.22 16.50 -1.40
C ASN A 70 -11.41 16.81 0.09
N GLY A 71 -10.83 15.97 0.92
CA GLY A 71 -10.82 16.10 2.37
C GLY A 71 -9.40 16.16 2.96
N GLY A 72 -8.39 16.09 2.09
CA GLY A 72 -6.98 16.05 2.45
C GLY A 72 -6.46 14.64 2.75
N HIS A 73 -5.13 14.51 2.76
CA HIS A 73 -4.42 13.25 2.92
C HIS A 73 -4.93 12.37 4.08
N GLY A 74 -5.13 12.96 5.26
CA GLY A 74 -5.62 12.22 6.43
C GLY A 74 -7.02 11.64 6.23
N GLN A 75 -7.91 12.36 5.54
CA GLN A 75 -9.25 11.86 5.23
C GLN A 75 -9.19 10.70 4.24
N ALA A 76 -8.35 10.79 3.20
CA ALA A 76 -8.15 9.70 2.25
C ALA A 76 -7.59 8.44 2.94
N VAL A 77 -6.62 8.59 3.83
CA VAL A 77 -6.11 7.50 4.66
C VAL A 77 -7.22 6.88 5.51
N ASN A 78 -8.02 7.70 6.21
CA ASN A 78 -9.13 7.21 7.04
C ASN A 78 -10.16 6.44 6.21
N THR A 79 -10.51 6.93 5.02
CA THR A 79 -11.42 6.24 4.10
C THR A 79 -10.86 4.86 3.73
N GLY A 80 -9.58 4.79 3.35
CA GLY A 80 -8.93 3.52 3.03
C GLY A 80 -8.89 2.56 4.23
N MET A 81 -8.55 3.05 5.42
CA MET A 81 -8.54 2.26 6.66
C MET A 81 -9.93 1.69 6.98
N TYR A 82 -10.99 2.48 6.77
CA TYR A 82 -12.36 2.03 7.00
C TYR A 82 -12.82 0.95 6.02
N LEU A 83 -12.36 1.02 4.77
CA LEU A 83 -12.71 0.07 3.71
C LEU A 83 -11.83 -1.19 3.68
N ALA A 84 -10.70 -1.17 4.37
CA ALA A 84 -9.73 -2.26 4.42
C ALA A 84 -10.35 -3.56 4.97
N LYS A 85 -10.09 -4.67 4.27
CA LYS A 85 -10.56 -6.02 4.65
C LYS A 85 -9.43 -6.94 5.08
N GLY A 86 -8.19 -6.51 4.92
CA GLY A 86 -7.01 -7.25 5.31
C GLY A 86 -6.85 -7.33 6.83
N LYS A 87 -6.32 -8.44 7.30
CA LYS A 87 -5.94 -8.60 8.71
C LYS A 87 -4.95 -7.51 9.15
N TYR A 88 -4.07 -7.11 8.24
CA TYR A 88 -3.10 -6.03 8.43
C TYR A 88 -3.35 -4.91 7.41
N VAL A 89 -2.97 -3.70 7.77
CA VAL A 89 -3.08 -2.53 6.90
C VAL A 89 -1.75 -1.81 6.80
N LYS A 90 -1.40 -1.35 5.60
CA LYS A 90 -0.27 -0.49 5.33
C LYS A 90 -0.71 0.70 4.47
N VAL A 91 -0.29 1.89 4.85
CA VAL A 91 -0.39 3.07 3.99
C VAL A 91 0.89 3.21 3.18
N VAL A 92 0.75 3.48 1.89
CA VAL A 92 1.85 3.82 0.97
C VAL A 92 1.45 5.08 0.22
N ASP A 93 2.21 6.14 0.36
CA ASP A 93 1.93 7.39 -0.36
C ASP A 93 2.12 7.19 -1.86
N SER A 94 1.35 7.88 -2.68
CA SER A 94 1.31 7.68 -4.13
C SER A 94 2.61 8.04 -4.87
N ASP A 95 3.54 8.73 -4.21
CA ASP A 95 4.89 9.04 -4.67
C ASP A 95 5.98 8.10 -4.12
N ASP A 96 5.59 7.16 -3.25
CA ASP A 96 6.47 6.12 -2.70
C ASP A 96 6.29 4.79 -3.45
N TRP A 97 7.21 3.86 -3.27
CA TRP A 97 7.12 2.49 -3.82
C TRP A 97 7.80 1.46 -2.91
N LEU A 98 7.44 0.21 -3.10
CA LEU A 98 8.01 -0.90 -2.35
C LEU A 98 9.16 -1.56 -3.12
N ASP A 99 10.22 -1.95 -2.39
CA ASP A 99 11.22 -2.87 -2.92
C ASP A 99 10.63 -4.28 -3.01
N LEU A 100 10.73 -4.91 -4.18
CA LEU A 100 10.10 -6.20 -4.46
C LEU A 100 10.54 -7.30 -3.48
N ASN A 101 11.85 -7.40 -3.22
CA ASN A 101 12.37 -8.45 -2.34
C ASN A 101 11.93 -8.24 -0.89
N SER A 102 11.92 -7.00 -0.43
CA SER A 102 11.46 -6.64 0.91
C SER A 102 9.96 -6.86 1.06
N TYR A 103 9.18 -6.53 0.04
CA TYR A 103 7.74 -6.76 0.01
C TYR A 103 7.40 -8.25 0.11
N GLN A 104 8.06 -9.10 -0.68
CA GLN A 104 7.87 -10.56 -0.61
C GLN A 104 8.25 -11.12 0.78
N LYS A 105 9.33 -10.61 1.39
CA LYS A 105 9.70 -11.02 2.75
C LYS A 105 8.65 -10.66 3.78
N VAL A 106 8.03 -9.48 3.66
CA VAL A 106 6.93 -9.06 4.54
C VAL A 106 5.72 -9.98 4.37
N LEU A 107 5.31 -10.27 3.12
CA LEU A 107 4.18 -11.16 2.87
C LEU A 107 4.42 -12.57 3.42
N ASN A 108 5.59 -13.16 3.13
CA ASN A 108 5.95 -14.49 3.66
C ASN A 108 5.96 -14.51 5.20
N PHE A 109 6.43 -13.43 5.83
CA PHE A 109 6.42 -13.33 7.28
C PHE A 109 5.00 -13.29 7.84
N LEU A 110 4.11 -12.46 7.27
CA LEU A 110 2.72 -12.38 7.70
C LEU A 110 1.98 -13.72 7.51
N GLU A 111 2.22 -14.42 6.40
CA GLU A 111 1.68 -15.76 6.16
C GLU A 111 2.17 -16.77 7.19
N SER A 112 3.46 -16.73 7.55
CA SER A 112 4.04 -17.62 8.56
C SER A 112 3.45 -17.40 9.97
N LEU A 113 3.05 -16.18 10.29
CA LEU A 113 2.34 -15.89 11.55
C LEU A 113 0.97 -16.56 11.56
N GLU A 114 0.24 -16.49 10.47
CA GLU A 114 -1.07 -17.11 10.31
C GLU A 114 -0.98 -18.65 10.44
N GLU A 115 -0.03 -19.27 9.71
CA GLU A 115 0.22 -20.70 9.76
C GLU A 115 0.60 -21.18 11.16
N SER A 116 1.32 -20.36 11.92
CA SER A 116 1.71 -20.67 13.32
C SER A 116 0.68 -20.23 14.36
N ASN A 117 -0.48 -19.72 13.92
CA ASN A 117 -1.53 -19.16 14.77
C ASN A 117 -1.00 -18.09 15.74
N LYS A 118 -0.10 -17.23 15.23
CA LYS A 118 0.47 -16.08 15.95
C LYS A 118 -0.06 -14.78 15.35
N GLU A 119 -0.13 -13.77 16.19
CA GLU A 119 -0.54 -12.43 15.80
C GLU A 119 0.48 -11.42 16.27
N ILE A 120 0.56 -10.30 15.54
CA ILE A 120 1.33 -9.13 15.93
C ILE A 120 0.45 -7.90 15.78
N ASP A 121 0.64 -6.90 16.63
CA ASP A 121 -0.08 -5.64 16.55
C ASP A 121 0.55 -4.70 15.52
N MET A 122 1.88 -4.77 15.37
CA MET A 122 2.62 -3.88 14.50
C MET A 122 3.90 -4.54 13.95
N LEU A 123 4.15 -4.36 12.66
CA LEU A 123 5.41 -4.67 11.99
C LEU A 123 6.05 -3.38 11.50
N ILE A 124 7.25 -3.06 11.98
CA ILE A 124 8.00 -1.90 11.55
C ILE A 124 9.11 -2.33 10.59
N CYS A 125 9.10 -1.76 9.39
CA CYS A 125 10.11 -1.99 8.36
C CYS A 125 11.03 -0.78 8.23
N ASN A 126 12.28 -1.04 7.83
CA ASN A 126 13.17 0.04 7.40
C ASN A 126 12.65 0.68 6.11
N TYR A 127 13.09 1.90 5.83
CA TYR A 127 12.81 2.55 4.56
C TYR A 127 14.08 3.16 3.95
N ILE A 128 14.03 3.41 2.65
CA ILE A 128 15.11 4.01 1.90
C ILE A 128 14.68 5.42 1.50
N TYR A 129 15.48 6.39 1.87
CA TYR A 129 15.35 7.74 1.35
C TYR A 129 16.08 7.80 0.00
N ASP A 130 15.33 7.81 -1.09
CA ASP A 130 15.89 7.81 -2.45
C ASP A 130 15.75 9.21 -3.06
N LYS A 131 16.85 9.95 -3.09
CA LYS A 131 16.95 11.21 -3.83
C LYS A 131 17.34 10.91 -5.27
N VAL A 132 16.36 10.51 -6.07
CA VAL A 132 16.54 10.08 -7.47
C VAL A 132 17.34 11.08 -8.29
N GLU A 133 17.08 12.38 -8.11
CA GLU A 133 17.77 13.47 -8.84
C GLU A 133 19.27 13.59 -8.49
N LEU A 134 19.66 13.14 -7.31
CA LEU A 134 21.03 13.23 -6.81
C LEU A 134 21.78 11.88 -6.79
N GLY A 135 21.11 10.80 -7.16
CA GLY A 135 21.68 9.44 -7.12
C GLY A 135 22.04 8.96 -5.72
N HIS A 136 21.53 9.60 -4.67
CA HIS A 136 21.83 9.27 -3.29
C HIS A 136 20.71 8.46 -2.63
N LYS A 137 21.08 7.27 -2.13
CA LYS A 137 20.20 6.42 -1.33
C LYS A 137 20.67 6.37 0.12
N LYS A 138 19.75 6.60 1.05
CA LYS A 138 20.01 6.47 2.48
C LYS A 138 19.02 5.49 3.11
N VAL A 139 19.55 4.38 3.64
CA VAL A 139 18.73 3.41 4.38
C VAL A 139 18.52 3.93 5.80
N ILE A 140 17.28 4.10 6.20
CA ILE A 140 16.87 4.44 7.55
C ILE A 140 16.51 3.15 8.28
N LYS A 141 17.27 2.82 9.31
CA LYS A 141 17.08 1.63 10.13
C LYS A 141 16.55 2.01 11.50
N TYR A 142 15.45 1.38 11.90
CA TYR A 142 14.93 1.49 13.26
C TYR A 142 15.74 0.57 14.18
N ARG A 143 16.63 1.16 14.97
CA ARG A 143 17.56 0.40 15.86
C ARG A 143 17.09 0.30 17.30
N TRP A 144 16.04 1.01 17.68
CA TRP A 144 15.66 1.21 19.10
C TRP A 144 14.18 0.89 19.33
N LEU A 145 13.80 -0.34 19.06
CA LEU A 145 12.62 -0.88 19.72
C LEU A 145 13.12 -1.61 20.98
N PRO A 146 12.57 -1.32 22.17
CA PRO A 146 12.93 -2.07 23.37
C PRO A 146 12.68 -3.55 23.11
N LYS A 147 13.67 -4.37 23.40
CA LYS A 147 13.45 -5.82 23.48
C LYS A 147 12.71 -6.07 24.77
N ASN A 148 11.43 -6.39 24.70
CA ASN A 148 10.69 -6.98 25.81
C ASN A 148 11.10 -8.43 25.99
#